data_fb565e6e1b997621b393f63991ec546b
#
_entry.id   fb565e6e1b997621b393f63991ec546b
#
_cell.length_a   1.000
_cell.length_b   1.000
_cell.length_c   1.000
_cell.angle_alpha   90.00
_cell.angle_beta   90.00
_cell.angle_gamma   90.00
#
_symmetry.space_group_name_H-M   'P 1'
#
loop_
_entity.id
_entity.type
_entity.pdbx_description
1 polymer ?
#
loop_
_entity_poly.entity_id
_entity_poly.type
_entity_poly.pdbx_seq_one_letter_code
_entity_poly.pdbx_strand_id
1 'polypeptide(L)'
;MVNLRTLPAFGALLLFGLVGCASDDVQHGTTFDPLTAFPARATFAWDDAANSLPEDARLGAMDLDAIIREVAAEEFGAKGYSESKTGSGDYLLSYQIRVNTWIGVEASVATGSLSLLLVEPGSRRRVWTGFARADVDVSLSRAERRQRLGAVMQTLLEEFPP
;
A
#
# COMPACT_ATOMS: atom_id res chain seq x y z
N MET A 1 64.34 10.84 35.31
CA MET A 1 63.66 11.81 34.41
C MET A 1 62.77 11.03 33.47
N VAL A 2 61.50 10.96 33.74
CA VAL A 2 60.54 10.20 32.94
C VAL A 2 59.49 11.19 32.49
N ASN A 3 59.44 11.43 31.16
CA ASN A 3 58.44 12.30 30.51
C ASN A 3 57.19 11.51 30.22
N LEU A 4 56.14 11.81 30.94
CA LEU A 4 54.79 11.25 30.74
C LEU A 4 54.08 12.16 29.70
N ARG A 5 53.88 11.65 28.46
CA ARG A 5 53.10 12.31 27.42
C ARG A 5 51.64 11.92 27.57
N THR A 6 50.83 12.87 27.96
CA THR A 6 49.36 12.79 27.95
C THR A 6 48.79 12.80 26.53
N LEU A 7 48.04 11.77 26.14
CA LEU A 7 47.18 11.75 24.94
C LEU A 7 45.79 12.34 25.27
N PRO A 8 45.25 13.23 24.44
CA PRO A 8 43.84 13.64 24.53
C PRO A 8 42.94 12.61 23.88
N ALA A 9 42.00 12.07 24.66
CA ALA A 9 40.92 11.24 24.17
C ALA A 9 39.90 12.12 23.40
N PHE A 10 39.84 11.97 22.09
CA PHE A 10 38.77 12.52 21.26
C PHE A 10 37.52 11.62 21.39
N GLY A 11 36.58 12.02 22.22
CA GLY A 11 35.25 11.42 22.31
C GLY A 11 34.41 11.84 21.12
N ALA A 12 34.23 10.98 20.13
CA ALA A 12 33.27 11.17 19.05
C ALA A 12 31.86 10.91 19.58
N LEU A 13 31.09 11.98 19.82
CA LEU A 13 29.69 11.95 20.19
C LEU A 13 28.87 11.65 18.93
N LEU A 14 28.50 10.37 18.70
CA LEU A 14 27.56 9.94 17.67
C LEU A 14 26.16 10.35 18.08
N LEU A 15 25.68 11.47 17.54
CA LEU A 15 24.29 11.88 17.55
C LEU A 15 23.50 10.95 16.62
N PHE A 16 22.94 9.87 17.18
CA PHE A 16 21.88 9.12 16.53
C PHE A 16 20.63 10.00 16.50
N GLY A 17 20.41 10.65 15.36
CA GLY A 17 19.14 11.28 15.05
C GLY A 17 18.04 10.23 15.01
N LEU A 18 17.21 10.16 16.04
CA LEU A 18 15.92 9.47 16.01
C LEU A 18 15.05 10.20 14.99
N VAL A 19 15.07 9.74 13.74
CA VAL A 19 14.01 10.04 12.79
C VAL A 19 12.78 9.30 13.30
N GLY A 20 11.98 10.00 14.11
CA GLY A 20 10.66 9.52 14.49
C GLY A 20 9.81 9.46 13.22
N CYS A 21 9.66 8.28 12.64
CA CYS A 21 8.56 8.02 11.74
C CYS A 21 7.28 8.26 12.54
N ALA A 22 6.55 9.33 12.23
CA ALA A 22 5.15 9.42 12.59
C ALA A 22 4.48 8.23 11.89
N SER A 23 4.24 7.17 12.63
CA SER A 23 3.43 6.04 12.17
C SER A 23 2.00 6.59 12.07
N ASP A 24 1.59 6.98 10.85
CA ASP A 24 0.18 7.06 10.54
C ASP A 24 -0.43 5.72 10.99
N ASP A 25 -1.47 5.77 11.79
CA ASP A 25 -2.13 4.57 12.33
C ASP A 25 -2.91 3.89 11.18
N VAL A 26 -2.18 3.16 10.35
CA VAL A 26 -2.73 2.41 9.22
C VAL A 26 -3.18 1.05 9.74
N GLN A 27 -4.50 0.87 9.85
CA GLN A 27 -5.08 -0.45 10.10
C GLN A 27 -5.05 -1.24 8.79
N HIS A 28 -4.49 -2.43 8.80
CA HIS A 28 -4.41 -3.30 7.63
C HIS A 28 -4.63 -4.76 7.99
N GLY A 29 -4.86 -5.57 6.98
CA GLY A 29 -4.99 -7.01 7.13
C GLY A 29 -5.17 -7.70 5.79
N THR A 30 -4.92 -9.00 5.77
CA THR A 30 -5.08 -9.83 4.59
C THR A 30 -5.92 -11.07 4.90
N THR A 31 -6.57 -11.59 3.89
CA THR A 31 -7.21 -12.90 3.94
C THR A 31 -6.96 -13.63 2.62
N PHE A 32 -6.73 -14.93 2.66
CA PHE A 32 -6.57 -15.74 1.46
C PHE A 32 -7.25 -17.11 1.63
N ASP A 33 -7.57 -17.73 0.49
CA ASP A 33 -8.11 -19.07 0.47
C ASP A 33 -6.95 -20.09 0.64
N PRO A 34 -6.92 -20.83 1.75
CA PRO A 34 -5.83 -21.76 2.03
C PRO A 34 -5.78 -22.95 1.06
N LEU A 35 -6.82 -23.16 0.25
CA LEU A 35 -6.85 -24.22 -0.78
C LEU A 35 -6.31 -23.73 -2.13
N THR A 36 -6.02 -22.44 -2.26
CA THR A 36 -5.43 -21.87 -3.47
C THR A 36 -3.90 -22.00 -3.43
N ALA A 37 -3.32 -22.62 -4.45
CA ALA A 37 -1.89 -22.59 -4.66
C ALA A 37 -1.50 -21.26 -5.34
N PHE A 38 -0.64 -20.49 -4.70
CA PHE A 38 -0.10 -19.26 -5.26
C PHE A 38 1.25 -19.56 -5.90
N PRO A 39 1.37 -19.53 -7.25
CA PRO A 39 2.65 -19.79 -7.91
C PRO A 39 3.61 -18.62 -7.68
N ALA A 40 4.91 -18.89 -7.64
CA ALA A 40 5.95 -17.87 -7.49
C ALA A 40 5.98 -16.86 -8.66
N ARG A 41 5.33 -17.18 -9.77
CA ARG A 41 5.16 -16.29 -10.93
C ARG A 41 3.78 -16.50 -11.53
N ALA A 42 3.07 -15.40 -11.76
CA ALA A 42 1.77 -15.39 -12.41
C ALA A 42 1.54 -14.07 -13.14
N THR A 43 0.47 -14.02 -13.90
CA THR A 43 -0.02 -12.80 -14.53
C THR A 43 -1.32 -12.37 -13.90
N PHE A 44 -1.54 -11.08 -13.79
CA PHE A 44 -2.86 -10.54 -13.46
C PHE A 44 -3.36 -9.59 -14.55
N ALA A 45 -4.66 -9.52 -14.70
CA ALA A 45 -5.32 -8.49 -15.50
C ALA A 45 -6.25 -7.68 -14.61
N TRP A 46 -6.47 -6.42 -14.94
CA TRP A 46 -7.42 -5.59 -14.21
C TRP A 46 -8.86 -6.01 -14.48
N ASP A 47 -9.67 -6.15 -13.44
CA ASP A 47 -11.12 -6.29 -13.54
C ASP A 47 -11.75 -4.90 -13.40
N ASP A 48 -11.74 -4.14 -14.49
CA ASP A 48 -12.22 -2.75 -14.50
C ASP A 48 -13.70 -2.64 -14.09
N ALA A 49 -14.50 -3.65 -14.35
CA ALA A 49 -15.89 -3.68 -13.97
C ALA A 49 -16.10 -3.82 -12.44
N ALA A 50 -15.09 -4.35 -11.74
CA ALA A 50 -15.12 -4.52 -10.29
C ALA A 50 -14.41 -3.38 -9.54
N ASN A 51 -13.66 -2.52 -10.24
CA ASN A 51 -13.01 -1.36 -9.64
C ASN A 51 -14.05 -0.35 -9.18
N SER A 52 -13.86 0.20 -8.00
CA SER A 52 -14.76 1.19 -7.42
C SER A 52 -13.98 2.34 -6.76
N LEU A 53 -14.27 3.53 -7.26
CA LEU A 53 -13.88 4.80 -6.66
C LEU A 53 -15.13 5.52 -6.18
N PRO A 54 -15.12 6.17 -5.01
CA PRO A 54 -16.26 6.95 -4.57
C PRO A 54 -16.42 8.20 -5.45
N GLU A 55 -17.67 8.58 -5.69
CA GLU A 55 -18.04 9.84 -6.38
C GLU A 55 -17.82 11.06 -5.45
N ASP A 56 -16.61 11.23 -4.95
CA ASP A 56 -16.23 12.37 -4.13
C ASP A 56 -15.35 13.31 -4.98
N ALA A 57 -15.82 14.54 -5.20
CA ALA A 57 -15.11 15.51 -6.02
C ALA A 57 -13.68 15.82 -5.52
N ARG A 58 -13.44 15.64 -4.22
CA ARG A 58 -12.10 15.78 -3.62
C ARG A 58 -11.15 14.68 -4.09
N LEU A 59 -11.67 13.48 -4.35
CA LEU A 59 -10.91 12.34 -4.83
C LEU A 59 -10.76 12.32 -6.35
N GLY A 60 -11.73 12.86 -7.09
CA GLY A 60 -11.68 12.93 -8.55
C GLY A 60 -10.48 13.71 -9.09
N ALA A 61 -10.04 14.73 -8.35
CA ALA A 61 -8.85 15.52 -8.71
C ALA A 61 -7.52 14.83 -8.35
N MET A 62 -7.54 13.68 -7.68
CA MET A 62 -6.34 13.05 -7.11
C MET A 62 -5.68 12.02 -8.03
N ASP A 63 -6.26 11.71 -9.19
CA ASP A 63 -5.74 10.69 -10.11
C ASP A 63 -5.48 9.31 -9.44
N LEU A 64 -6.36 8.94 -8.51
CA LEU A 64 -6.17 7.77 -7.65
C LEU A 64 -6.13 6.46 -8.44
N ASP A 65 -6.94 6.30 -9.48
CA ASP A 65 -6.92 5.09 -10.32
C ASP A 65 -5.53 4.85 -10.90
N ALA A 66 -4.95 5.87 -11.53
CA ALA A 66 -3.62 5.76 -12.11
C ALA A 66 -2.54 5.46 -11.07
N ILE A 67 -2.60 6.11 -9.90
CA ILE A 67 -1.63 5.87 -8.82
C ILE A 67 -1.76 4.45 -8.27
N ILE A 68 -3.00 3.97 -8.05
CA ILE A 68 -3.24 2.61 -7.54
C ILE A 68 -2.69 1.57 -8.52
N ARG A 69 -2.97 1.73 -9.82
CA ARG A 69 -2.49 0.79 -10.85
C ARG A 69 -0.98 0.79 -10.94
N GLU A 70 -0.36 1.96 -10.95
CA GLU A 70 1.10 2.11 -10.98
C GLU A 70 1.76 1.40 -9.79
N VAL A 71 1.30 1.69 -8.58
CA VAL A 71 1.85 1.11 -7.36
C VAL A 71 1.57 -0.38 -7.24
N ALA A 72 0.35 -0.82 -7.57
CA ALA A 72 0.02 -2.25 -7.55
C ALA A 72 0.87 -3.04 -8.56
N ALA A 73 1.07 -2.53 -9.77
CA ALA A 73 1.91 -3.21 -10.76
C ALA A 73 3.37 -3.34 -10.28
N GLU A 74 3.90 -2.33 -9.59
CA GLU A 74 5.24 -2.34 -9.00
C GLU A 74 5.34 -3.37 -7.86
N GLU A 75 4.44 -3.31 -6.90
CA GLU A 75 4.49 -4.13 -5.69
C GLU A 75 4.16 -5.62 -5.98
N PHE A 76 3.15 -5.90 -6.81
CA PHE A 76 2.88 -7.25 -7.29
C PHE A 76 4.03 -7.78 -8.17
N GLY A 77 4.67 -6.89 -8.95
CA GLY A 77 5.87 -7.21 -9.73
C GLY A 77 7.03 -7.69 -8.85
N ALA A 78 7.24 -7.06 -7.70
CA ALA A 78 8.23 -7.49 -6.71
C ALA A 78 7.95 -8.89 -6.13
N LYS A 79 6.68 -9.32 -6.15
CA LYS A 79 6.24 -10.69 -5.76
C LYS A 79 6.24 -11.69 -6.91
N GLY A 80 6.67 -11.29 -8.11
CA GLY A 80 6.72 -12.16 -9.30
C GLY A 80 5.43 -12.16 -10.14
N TYR A 81 4.47 -11.31 -9.82
CA TYR A 81 3.21 -11.18 -10.54
C TYR A 81 3.27 -10.01 -11.52
N SER A 82 3.08 -10.25 -12.81
CA SER A 82 3.17 -9.19 -13.83
C SER A 82 1.80 -8.88 -14.43
N GLU A 83 1.60 -7.60 -14.75
CA GLU A 83 0.38 -7.18 -15.43
C GLU A 83 0.34 -7.75 -16.87
N SER A 84 -0.78 -8.36 -17.23
CA SER A 84 -1.03 -8.86 -18.57
C SER A 84 -1.43 -7.74 -19.51
N LYS A 85 -0.76 -7.66 -20.65
CA LYS A 85 -1.08 -6.67 -21.69
C LYS A 85 -2.27 -7.07 -22.56
N THR A 86 -2.76 -8.31 -22.44
CA THR A 86 -3.85 -8.83 -23.27
C THR A 86 -5.22 -8.71 -22.61
N GLY A 87 -5.31 -8.17 -21.40
CA GLY A 87 -6.57 -8.08 -20.66
C GLY A 87 -7.03 -9.43 -20.07
N SER A 88 -6.22 -10.48 -20.18
CA SER A 88 -6.44 -11.79 -19.56
C SER A 88 -5.21 -12.20 -18.79
N GLY A 89 -5.38 -12.78 -17.61
CA GLY A 89 -4.30 -13.21 -16.73
C GLY A 89 -4.69 -14.47 -15.96
N ASP A 90 -3.75 -15.02 -15.22
CA ASP A 90 -4.00 -16.13 -14.30
C ASP A 90 -4.95 -15.69 -13.19
N TYR A 91 -4.93 -14.39 -12.86
CA TYR A 91 -5.82 -13.76 -11.89
C TYR A 91 -6.41 -12.47 -12.44
N LEU A 92 -7.55 -12.07 -11.87
CA LEU A 92 -8.12 -10.73 -12.02
C LEU A 92 -7.85 -9.95 -10.74
N LEU A 93 -7.25 -8.76 -10.89
CA LEU A 93 -7.00 -7.83 -9.81
C LEU A 93 -8.01 -6.68 -9.89
N SER A 94 -8.64 -6.38 -8.78
CA SER A 94 -9.51 -5.21 -8.65
C SER A 94 -9.25 -4.48 -7.34
N TYR A 95 -9.71 -3.24 -7.27
CA TYR A 95 -9.65 -2.45 -6.05
C TYR A 95 -10.99 -1.80 -5.74
N GLN A 96 -11.21 -1.55 -4.46
CA GLN A 96 -12.34 -0.77 -3.96
C GLN A 96 -11.82 0.29 -2.98
N ILE A 97 -12.20 1.53 -3.23
CA ILE A 97 -11.96 2.62 -2.29
C ILE A 97 -13.28 3.06 -1.69
N ARG A 98 -13.28 3.27 -0.39
CA ARG A 98 -14.38 3.88 0.35
C ARG A 98 -13.84 5.00 1.21
N VAL A 99 -14.59 6.10 1.28
CA VAL A 99 -14.30 7.22 2.17
C VAL A 99 -15.49 7.44 3.06
N ASN A 100 -15.25 7.40 4.35
CA ASN A 100 -16.24 7.72 5.38
C ASN A 100 -15.84 9.07 6.01
N THR A 101 -16.72 10.04 5.95
CA THR A 101 -16.52 11.32 6.62
C THR A 101 -17.33 11.29 7.91
N TRP A 102 -16.66 11.49 9.04
CA TRP A 102 -17.32 11.72 10.31
C TRP A 102 -17.25 13.21 10.65
N ILE A 103 -18.40 13.81 10.88
CA ILE A 103 -18.49 15.23 11.23
C ILE A 103 -18.69 15.30 12.74
N GLY A 104 -17.63 15.62 13.47
CA GLY A 104 -17.67 15.90 14.89
C GLY A 104 -17.90 17.39 15.17
N VAL A 105 -18.12 17.72 16.44
CA VAL A 105 -18.37 19.10 16.88
C VAL A 105 -17.14 20.00 16.70
N GLU A 106 -15.93 19.43 16.74
CA GLU A 106 -14.67 20.18 16.70
C GLU A 106 -13.84 19.96 15.42
N ALA A 107 -14.03 18.84 14.71
CA ALA A 107 -13.32 18.56 13.46
C ALA A 107 -14.08 17.55 12.60
N SER A 108 -13.89 17.62 11.28
CA SER A 108 -14.28 16.57 10.36
C SER A 108 -13.07 15.70 10.04
N VAL A 109 -13.13 14.41 10.35
CA VAL A 109 -12.11 13.43 9.98
C VAL A 109 -12.66 12.58 8.83
N ALA A 110 -11.92 12.50 7.75
CA ALA A 110 -12.23 11.60 6.66
C ALA A 110 -11.31 10.38 6.76
N THR A 111 -11.91 9.20 6.86
CA THR A 111 -11.16 7.95 6.84
C THR A 111 -11.36 7.25 5.51
N GLY A 112 -10.26 6.92 4.84
CA GLY A 112 -10.24 6.12 3.62
C GLY A 112 -9.97 4.65 3.90
N SER A 113 -10.58 3.77 3.14
CA SER A 113 -10.20 2.37 3.08
C SER A 113 -9.95 1.94 1.64
N LEU A 114 -8.86 1.18 1.45
CA LEU A 114 -8.51 0.52 0.21
C LEU A 114 -8.67 -0.99 0.42
N SER A 115 -9.35 -1.65 -0.50
CA SER A 115 -9.35 -3.11 -0.59
C SER A 115 -8.82 -3.52 -1.96
N LEU A 116 -7.86 -4.44 -1.97
CA LEU A 116 -7.36 -5.12 -3.17
C LEU A 116 -7.93 -6.53 -3.18
N LEU A 117 -8.42 -6.98 -4.32
CA LEU A 117 -9.04 -8.30 -4.47
C LEU A 117 -8.38 -9.03 -5.63
N LEU A 118 -7.89 -10.24 -5.36
CA LEU A 118 -7.40 -11.16 -6.38
C LEU A 118 -8.40 -12.29 -6.56
N VAL A 119 -8.80 -12.54 -7.80
CA VAL A 119 -9.91 -13.44 -8.17
C VAL A 119 -9.46 -14.39 -9.28
N GLU A 120 -9.83 -15.68 -9.19
CA GLU A 120 -9.67 -16.61 -10.32
C GLU A 120 -10.64 -16.25 -11.45
N PRO A 121 -10.18 -16.08 -12.71
CA PRO A 121 -11.03 -15.62 -13.81
C PRO A 121 -12.23 -16.54 -14.08
N GLY A 122 -12.01 -17.84 -14.11
CA GLY A 122 -13.03 -18.82 -14.51
C GLY A 122 -14.12 -19.01 -13.46
N SER A 123 -13.74 -19.19 -12.20
CA SER A 123 -14.65 -19.45 -11.08
C SER A 123 -15.20 -18.17 -10.45
N ARG A 124 -14.57 -17.02 -10.71
CA ARG A 124 -14.83 -15.76 -10.01
C ARG A 124 -14.63 -15.87 -8.49
N ARG A 125 -13.94 -16.91 -8.05
CA ARG A 125 -13.63 -17.15 -6.65
C ARG A 125 -12.54 -16.18 -6.19
N ARG A 126 -12.80 -15.47 -5.11
CA ARG A 126 -11.80 -14.61 -4.46
C ARG A 126 -10.76 -15.49 -3.78
N VAL A 127 -9.51 -15.35 -4.16
CA VAL A 127 -8.40 -16.14 -3.64
C VAL A 127 -7.55 -15.35 -2.63
N TRP A 128 -7.53 -14.03 -2.76
CA TRP A 128 -6.84 -13.16 -1.80
C TRP A 128 -7.55 -11.80 -1.69
N THR A 129 -7.48 -11.22 -0.52
CA THR A 129 -7.91 -9.84 -0.25
C THR A 129 -6.93 -9.21 0.70
N GLY A 130 -6.42 -8.04 0.32
CA GLY A 130 -5.73 -7.12 1.22
C GLY A 130 -6.63 -5.92 1.50
N PHE A 131 -6.63 -5.45 2.74
CA PHE A 131 -7.35 -4.23 3.07
C PHE A 131 -6.50 -3.32 3.95
N ALA A 132 -6.63 -2.01 3.73
CA ALA A 132 -6.01 -0.99 4.56
C ALA A 132 -6.99 0.15 4.82
N ARG A 133 -6.84 0.77 5.97
CA ARG A 133 -7.63 1.92 6.41
C ARG A 133 -6.72 2.96 7.04
N ALA A 134 -6.87 4.21 6.63
CA ALA A 134 -6.08 5.33 7.12
C ALA A 134 -6.87 6.64 7.02
N ASP A 135 -6.41 7.67 7.69
CA ASP A 135 -6.94 9.02 7.52
C ASP A 135 -6.65 9.57 6.13
N VAL A 136 -7.63 10.27 5.55
CA VAL A 136 -7.51 10.89 4.23
C VAL A 136 -6.96 12.29 4.38
N ASP A 137 -5.76 12.50 3.85
CA ASP A 137 -5.18 13.83 3.71
C ASP A 137 -5.27 14.30 2.26
N VAL A 138 -6.19 15.23 2.01
CA VAL A 138 -6.41 15.78 0.66
C VAL A 138 -5.33 16.78 0.24
N SER A 139 -4.50 17.24 1.16
CA SER A 139 -3.45 18.24 0.91
C SER A 139 -2.19 17.64 0.27
N LEU A 140 -2.02 16.31 0.36
CA LEU A 140 -0.86 15.62 -0.18
C LEU A 140 -0.71 15.84 -1.69
N SER A 141 0.52 16.06 -2.13
CA SER A 141 0.90 16.04 -3.55
C SER A 141 0.72 14.64 -4.15
N ARG A 142 0.72 14.54 -5.50
CA ARG A 142 0.67 13.23 -6.18
C ARG A 142 1.82 12.31 -5.74
N ALA A 143 3.04 12.85 -5.58
CA ALA A 143 4.21 12.08 -5.17
C ALA A 143 4.06 11.51 -3.75
N GLU A 144 3.58 12.33 -2.81
CA GLU A 144 3.35 11.90 -1.42
C GLU A 144 2.24 10.84 -1.34
N ARG A 145 1.15 11.02 -2.10
CA ARG A 145 0.09 10.00 -2.20
C ARG A 145 0.61 8.67 -2.75
N ARG A 146 1.43 8.73 -3.82
CA ARG A 146 2.06 7.55 -4.39
C ARG A 146 2.96 6.84 -3.37
N GLN A 147 3.80 7.60 -2.68
CA GLN A 147 4.69 7.06 -1.64
C GLN A 147 3.91 6.40 -0.50
N ARG A 148 2.87 7.08 0.03
CA ARG A 148 2.03 6.55 1.11
C ARG A 148 1.29 5.28 0.66
N LEU A 149 0.74 5.29 -0.54
CA LEU A 149 0.04 4.12 -1.09
C LEU A 149 1.00 2.95 -1.33
N GLY A 150 2.24 3.23 -1.79
CA GLY A 150 3.30 2.22 -1.92
C GLY A 150 3.62 1.55 -0.59
N ALA A 151 3.84 2.33 0.46
CA ALA A 151 4.09 1.78 1.79
C ALA A 151 2.93 0.91 2.30
N VAL A 152 1.68 1.33 2.08
CA VAL A 152 0.49 0.54 2.42
C VAL A 152 0.43 -0.77 1.64
N MET A 153 0.62 -0.73 0.33
CA MET A 153 0.58 -1.93 -0.51
C MET A 153 1.73 -2.89 -0.20
N GLN A 154 2.93 -2.37 0.05
CA GLN A 154 4.06 -3.19 0.50
C GLN A 154 3.72 -3.96 1.76
N THR A 155 3.15 -3.28 2.78
CA THR A 155 2.72 -3.93 4.03
C THR A 155 1.66 -5.01 3.77
N LEU A 156 0.66 -4.75 2.91
CA LEU A 156 -0.34 -5.76 2.56
C LEU A 156 0.27 -6.97 1.87
N LEU A 157 1.27 -6.77 1.02
CA LEU A 157 1.91 -7.84 0.27
C LEU A 157 3.02 -8.54 1.05
N GLU A 158 3.48 -8.03 2.20
CA GLU A 158 4.31 -8.80 3.13
C GLU A 158 3.58 -10.06 3.62
N GLU A 159 2.27 -9.95 3.83
CA GLU A 159 1.39 -11.06 4.23
C GLU A 159 0.79 -11.82 3.03
N PHE A 160 1.21 -11.51 1.80
CA PHE A 160 0.77 -12.23 0.60
C PHE A 160 1.30 -13.67 0.65
N PRO A 161 0.50 -14.70 0.31
CA PRO A 161 0.95 -16.09 0.33
C PRO A 161 2.21 -16.32 -0.50
N PRO A 162 3.13 -17.20 -0.03
CA PRO A 162 4.39 -17.52 -0.70
C PRO A 162 4.20 -18.29 -2.01
#